data_1f0068cf54ce8f2b280071abfc9ffdf7
#
_entry.id   1f0068cf54ce8f2b280071abfc9ffdf7
#
_cell.length_a   1.000
_cell.length_b   1.000
_cell.length_c   1.000
_cell.angle_alpha   90.00
_cell.angle_beta   90.00
_cell.angle_gamma   90.00
#
_symmetry.space_group_name_H-M   'P 1'
#
loop_
_entity.id
_entity.type
_entity.pdbx_description
1 polymer ?
#
loop_
_entity_poly.entity_id
_entity_poly.type
_entity_poly.pdbx_seq_one_letter_code
_entity_poly.pdbx_strand_id
1 'polypeptide(L)'
;MTGAAAIGPLPRLITEHSGDRAVDRAFKSSSLTLSAIDSPRSPIPLRGLAQLWEIGGRFGGDRSFGYRGGLDMTETTYGLWLAFCVSAPTLGAALARMPTSIGFHQTGTRFSFDHQDDVAVLRYHPAWPGQFPQHSDHVAGSAVRLVRSYLGSDWRPCWVEVDYQRDADWRRLEEAIGAEVRFGAGTTGVAVSQADLLRPRATKPGRALTLDDVALEAAVIPRPEPLRSVLNVVAYRLLEGETDIDGAAALCGIGVRSLQRRLRLVGLSYREVLARARRRRAEALLRDTTMPIAEVAYALGYEDHANFTHAFKRWTGRTPTAFRASTGPGYPRGP
;
A
#
# COMPACT_ATOMS: atom_id res chain seq x y z
N MET A 1 -5.63 5.93 0.58
CA MET A 1 -4.73 5.39 -0.47
C MET A 1 -3.65 4.55 0.19
N THR A 2 -3.14 3.54 -0.51
CA THR A 2 -1.97 2.73 -0.11
C THR A 2 -1.13 2.45 -1.37
N GLY A 3 0.08 1.91 -1.24
CA GLY A 3 0.89 1.49 -2.41
C GLY A 3 0.33 0.21 -3.05
N ALA A 4 0.42 0.09 -4.37
CA ALA A 4 -0.04 -1.10 -5.11
C ALA A 4 0.73 -2.37 -4.71
N ALA A 5 1.95 -2.25 -4.19
CA ALA A 5 2.68 -3.38 -3.62
C ALA A 5 1.89 -4.10 -2.50
N ALA A 6 0.98 -3.40 -1.80
CA ALA A 6 0.11 -4.00 -0.79
C ALA A 6 -0.93 -5.02 -1.35
N ILE A 7 -1.10 -5.10 -2.68
CA ILE A 7 -1.82 -6.21 -3.33
C ILE A 7 -1.15 -7.54 -2.97
N GLY A 8 0.19 -7.56 -2.91
CA GLY A 8 0.98 -8.68 -2.43
C GLY A 8 0.66 -10.01 -3.11
N PRO A 9 0.40 -11.08 -2.33
CA PRO A 9 0.16 -12.42 -2.86
C PRO A 9 -1.24 -12.63 -3.44
N LEU A 10 -2.16 -11.65 -3.35
CA LEU A 10 -3.57 -11.81 -3.73
C LEU A 10 -3.78 -12.41 -5.15
N PRO A 11 -3.11 -11.91 -6.22
CA PRO A 11 -3.31 -12.50 -7.55
C PRO A 11 -2.97 -13.99 -7.57
N ARG A 12 -1.83 -14.38 -6.99
CA ARG A 12 -1.40 -15.77 -6.88
C ARG A 12 -2.41 -16.61 -6.09
N LEU A 13 -2.82 -16.14 -4.90
CA LEU A 13 -3.77 -16.86 -4.06
C LEU A 13 -5.14 -17.03 -4.73
N ILE A 14 -5.62 -16.02 -5.47
CA ILE A 14 -6.88 -16.13 -6.23
C ILE A 14 -6.71 -17.12 -7.39
N THR A 15 -5.59 -17.08 -8.12
CA THR A 15 -5.31 -18.00 -9.22
C THR A 15 -5.26 -19.44 -8.74
N GLU A 16 -4.57 -19.73 -7.65
CA GLU A 16 -4.44 -21.08 -7.06
C GLU A 16 -5.80 -21.70 -6.69
N HIS A 17 -6.77 -20.88 -6.26
CA HIS A 17 -8.09 -21.37 -5.84
C HIS A 17 -9.14 -21.34 -6.95
N SER A 18 -9.07 -20.41 -7.90
CA SER A 18 -10.17 -20.11 -8.82
C SER A 18 -9.74 -19.80 -10.26
N GLY A 19 -8.44 -19.93 -10.56
CA GLY A 19 -7.86 -19.70 -11.89
C GLY A 19 -7.73 -18.24 -12.28
N ASP A 20 -6.98 -17.98 -13.37
CA ASP A 20 -6.59 -16.62 -13.79
C ASP A 20 -7.77 -15.71 -14.11
N ARG A 21 -8.84 -16.23 -14.71
CA ARG A 21 -10.05 -15.44 -15.00
C ARG A 21 -10.74 -14.89 -13.74
N ALA A 22 -10.49 -15.50 -12.58
CA ALA A 22 -11.01 -15.00 -11.31
C ALA A 22 -10.26 -13.74 -10.86
N VAL A 23 -8.98 -13.62 -11.17
CA VAL A 23 -8.18 -12.42 -10.90
C VAL A 23 -8.77 -11.22 -11.64
N ASP A 24 -9.03 -11.33 -12.95
CA ASP A 24 -9.64 -10.25 -13.75
C ASP A 24 -10.97 -9.79 -13.16
N ARG A 25 -11.84 -10.76 -12.80
CA ARG A 25 -13.14 -10.46 -12.19
C ARG A 25 -12.99 -9.78 -10.83
N ALA A 26 -12.04 -10.23 -10.01
CA ALA A 26 -11.78 -9.69 -8.69
C ALA A 26 -11.33 -8.23 -8.77
N PHE A 27 -10.37 -7.93 -9.64
CA PHE A 27 -9.88 -6.57 -9.85
C PHE A 27 -10.98 -5.64 -10.37
N LYS A 28 -11.72 -6.06 -11.39
CA LYS A 28 -12.85 -5.29 -11.91
C LYS A 28 -13.91 -5.02 -10.84
N SER A 29 -14.26 -6.02 -10.02
CA SER A 29 -15.27 -5.88 -8.96
C SER A 29 -14.80 -5.05 -7.77
N SER A 30 -13.49 -4.96 -7.53
CA SER A 30 -12.91 -4.10 -6.49
C SER A 30 -12.60 -2.68 -6.97
N SER A 31 -12.94 -2.35 -8.22
CA SER A 31 -12.59 -1.06 -8.86
C SER A 31 -11.07 -0.81 -8.85
N LEU A 32 -10.26 -1.86 -8.91
CA LEU A 32 -8.83 -1.79 -9.11
C LEU A 32 -8.48 -2.19 -10.55
N THR A 33 -7.42 -1.58 -11.05
CA THR A 33 -6.88 -1.90 -12.37
C THR A 33 -5.79 -2.97 -12.28
N LEU A 34 -5.75 -3.91 -13.23
CA LEU A 34 -4.72 -4.94 -13.31
C LEU A 34 -3.32 -4.34 -13.49
N SER A 35 -3.20 -3.21 -14.18
CA SER A 35 -1.92 -2.51 -14.37
C SER A 35 -1.29 -2.01 -13.05
N ALA A 36 -2.05 -2.03 -11.94
CA ALA A 36 -1.51 -1.80 -10.61
C ALA A 36 -0.52 -2.90 -10.18
N ILE A 37 -0.68 -4.14 -10.64
CA ILE A 37 0.23 -5.26 -10.34
C ILE A 37 1.64 -4.95 -10.85
N ASP A 38 1.73 -4.43 -12.09
CA ASP A 38 2.99 -4.08 -12.74
C ASP A 38 3.57 -2.73 -12.28
N SER A 39 2.86 -2.05 -11.39
CA SER A 39 3.22 -0.72 -10.91
C SER A 39 3.21 -0.65 -9.37
N PRO A 40 4.05 -1.43 -8.66
CA PRO A 40 3.96 -1.61 -7.20
C PRO A 40 4.13 -0.32 -6.38
N ARG A 41 4.79 0.70 -6.94
CA ARG A 41 4.94 2.02 -6.31
C ARG A 41 3.78 2.97 -6.55
N SER A 42 2.83 2.60 -7.41
CA SER A 42 1.67 3.46 -7.69
C SER A 42 0.69 3.43 -6.52
N PRO A 43 0.08 4.57 -6.18
CA PRO A 43 -0.97 4.59 -5.16
C PRO A 43 -2.25 3.96 -5.71
N ILE A 44 -2.92 3.15 -4.88
CA ILE A 44 -4.23 2.57 -5.17
C ILE A 44 -5.25 2.96 -4.08
N PRO A 45 -6.56 2.96 -4.39
CA PRO A 45 -7.60 3.14 -3.39
C PRO A 45 -7.55 2.04 -2.32
N LEU A 46 -7.37 2.41 -1.06
CA LEU A 46 -7.37 1.45 0.06
C LEU A 46 -8.67 0.65 0.14
N ARG A 47 -9.82 1.30 -0.15
CA ARG A 47 -11.12 0.62 -0.17
C ARG A 47 -11.17 -0.47 -1.25
N GLY A 48 -10.61 -0.21 -2.42
CA GLY A 48 -10.50 -1.20 -3.49
C GLY A 48 -9.63 -2.40 -3.07
N LEU A 49 -8.51 -2.15 -2.39
CA LEU A 49 -7.68 -3.22 -1.83
C LEU A 49 -8.43 -4.04 -0.79
N ALA A 50 -9.15 -3.39 0.14
CA ALA A 50 -9.96 -4.10 1.14
C ALA A 50 -11.06 -4.95 0.47
N GLN A 51 -11.75 -4.42 -0.54
CA GLN A 51 -12.71 -5.18 -1.34
C GLN A 51 -12.07 -6.35 -2.08
N LEU A 52 -10.85 -6.20 -2.58
CA LEU A 52 -10.13 -7.28 -3.27
C LEU A 52 -9.85 -8.46 -2.32
N TRP A 53 -9.50 -8.20 -1.05
CA TRP A 53 -9.37 -9.23 -0.01
C TRP A 53 -10.68 -9.97 0.24
N GLU A 54 -11.82 -9.24 0.34
CA GLU A 54 -13.15 -9.86 0.51
C GLU A 54 -13.54 -10.75 -0.67
N ILE A 55 -13.25 -10.30 -1.88
CA ILE A 55 -13.54 -11.06 -3.11
C ILE A 55 -12.66 -12.31 -3.16
N GLY A 56 -11.37 -12.18 -2.84
CA GLY A 56 -10.44 -13.31 -2.78
C GLY A 56 -10.89 -14.38 -1.80
N GLY A 57 -11.28 -14.01 -0.59
CA GLY A 57 -11.81 -14.93 0.41
C GLY A 57 -13.06 -15.67 -0.04
N ARG A 58 -13.96 -15.00 -0.78
CA ARG A 58 -15.15 -15.65 -1.37
C ARG A 58 -14.80 -16.65 -2.46
N PHE A 59 -13.81 -16.38 -3.29
CA PHE A 59 -13.36 -17.31 -4.32
C PHE A 59 -12.64 -18.52 -3.71
N GLY A 60 -11.87 -18.32 -2.65
CA GLY A 60 -11.15 -19.38 -1.98
C GLY A 60 -12.01 -20.29 -1.11
N GLY A 61 -13.22 -19.86 -0.72
CA GLY A 61 -14.08 -20.59 0.23
C GLY A 61 -13.43 -20.84 1.59
N ASP A 62 -12.34 -20.14 1.91
CA ASP A 62 -11.52 -20.32 3.08
C ASP A 62 -11.67 -19.14 4.05
N ARG A 63 -12.20 -19.43 5.24
CA ARG A 63 -12.42 -18.42 6.27
C ARG A 63 -11.11 -17.74 6.69
N SER A 64 -10.00 -18.43 6.66
CA SER A 64 -8.69 -17.93 7.05
C SER A 64 -7.88 -17.31 5.90
N PHE A 65 -8.48 -17.11 4.72
CA PHE A 65 -7.82 -16.62 3.51
C PHE A 65 -7.06 -15.31 3.76
N GLY A 66 -7.72 -14.31 4.36
CA GLY A 66 -7.09 -13.03 4.68
C GLY A 66 -5.90 -13.19 5.62
N TYR A 67 -6.06 -13.94 6.71
CA TYR A 67 -5.00 -14.17 7.69
C TYR A 67 -3.78 -14.87 7.07
N ARG A 68 -4.00 -15.95 6.31
CA ARG A 68 -2.90 -16.66 5.63
C ARG A 68 -2.21 -15.78 4.60
N GLY A 69 -2.99 -15.03 3.81
CA GLY A 69 -2.41 -14.05 2.88
C GLY A 69 -1.60 -12.97 3.59
N GLY A 70 -2.01 -12.56 4.79
CA GLY A 70 -1.23 -11.68 5.64
C GLY A 70 0.10 -12.28 6.10
N LEU A 71 0.13 -13.58 6.42
CA LEU A 71 1.37 -14.30 6.76
C LEU A 71 2.33 -14.42 5.56
N ASP A 72 1.81 -14.41 4.33
CA ASP A 72 2.62 -14.44 3.09
C ASP A 72 3.21 -13.07 2.73
N MET A 73 2.81 -12.00 3.42
CA MET A 73 3.39 -10.67 3.19
C MET A 73 4.84 -10.63 3.68
N THR A 74 5.70 -10.02 2.88
CA THR A 74 7.13 -9.90 3.18
C THR A 74 7.53 -8.45 3.44
N GLU A 75 8.73 -8.23 3.96
CA GLU A 75 9.29 -6.88 4.14
C GLU A 75 9.32 -6.10 2.82
N THR A 76 9.56 -6.79 1.70
CA THR A 76 9.59 -6.18 0.35
C THR A 76 8.21 -5.80 -0.16
N THR A 77 7.15 -6.47 0.29
CA THR A 77 5.77 -6.20 -0.12
C THR A 77 5.31 -4.80 0.32
N TYR A 78 5.72 -4.35 1.50
CA TYR A 78 5.37 -3.02 2.02
C TYR A 78 6.49 -1.98 1.80
N GLY A 79 7.52 -2.31 0.99
CA GLY A 79 8.61 -1.41 0.64
C GLY A 79 9.49 -1.00 1.83
N LEU A 80 10.17 0.14 1.70
CA LEU A 80 11.07 0.63 2.76
C LEU A 80 10.34 0.98 4.07
N TRP A 81 9.02 1.21 4.06
CA TRP A 81 8.29 1.47 5.29
C TRP A 81 8.37 0.30 6.28
N LEU A 82 8.03 -0.92 5.84
CA LEU A 82 8.09 -2.09 6.72
C LEU A 82 9.55 -2.46 7.02
N ALA A 83 10.43 -2.38 6.02
CA ALA A 83 11.86 -2.60 6.23
C ALA A 83 12.45 -1.65 7.30
N PHE A 84 12.03 -0.38 7.32
CA PHE A 84 12.36 0.57 8.39
C PHE A 84 11.83 0.11 9.75
N CYS A 85 10.56 -0.29 9.82
CA CYS A 85 9.99 -0.77 11.07
C CYS A 85 10.78 -1.97 11.62
N VAL A 86 10.99 -2.99 10.81
CA VAL A 86 11.67 -4.24 11.23
C VAL A 86 13.19 -4.10 11.35
N SER A 87 13.80 -3.01 10.88
CA SER A 87 15.23 -2.73 11.13
C SER A 87 15.51 -2.28 12.57
N ALA A 88 14.50 -2.11 13.40
CA ALA A 88 14.65 -1.73 14.80
C ALA A 88 15.40 -2.82 15.59
N PRO A 89 16.15 -2.44 16.64
CA PRO A 89 16.98 -3.39 17.39
C PRO A 89 16.17 -4.42 18.19
N THR A 90 14.97 -4.05 18.64
CA THR A 90 14.06 -4.92 19.42
C THR A 90 12.66 -4.91 18.82
N LEU A 91 11.87 -5.94 19.15
CA LEU A 91 10.48 -6.04 18.71
C LEU A 91 9.66 -4.83 19.19
N GLY A 92 9.78 -4.41 20.44
CA GLY A 92 9.07 -3.25 20.95
C GLY A 92 9.38 -1.98 20.18
N ALA A 93 10.65 -1.75 19.84
CA ALA A 93 11.06 -0.62 19.01
C ALA A 93 10.49 -0.71 17.58
N ALA A 94 10.38 -1.92 17.00
CA ALA A 94 9.77 -2.13 15.68
C ALA A 94 8.27 -1.76 15.70
N LEU A 95 7.53 -2.26 16.69
CA LEU A 95 6.11 -1.97 16.85
C LEU A 95 5.85 -0.48 17.13
N ALA A 96 6.70 0.17 17.92
CA ALA A 96 6.60 1.60 18.22
C ALA A 96 6.85 2.52 16.99
N ARG A 97 7.60 2.04 15.99
CA ARG A 97 7.80 2.79 14.73
C ARG A 97 6.54 2.83 13.85
N MET A 98 5.64 1.85 13.94
CA MET A 98 4.46 1.76 13.07
C MET A 98 3.50 2.94 13.21
N PRO A 99 3.07 3.36 14.43
CA PRO A 99 2.19 4.52 14.60
C PRO A 99 2.77 5.81 14.03
N THR A 100 4.08 6.01 14.16
CA THR A 100 4.74 7.27 13.76
C THR A 100 5.02 7.34 12.26
N SER A 101 5.05 6.20 11.57
CA SER A 101 5.50 6.11 10.17
C SER A 101 4.44 5.63 9.17
N ILE A 102 3.30 5.10 9.62
CA ILE A 102 2.23 4.58 8.72
C ILE A 102 1.79 5.60 7.68
N GLY A 103 1.82 6.87 8.02
CA GLY A 103 1.48 7.96 7.11
C GLY A 103 2.30 7.99 5.83
N PHE A 104 3.49 7.42 5.79
CA PHE A 104 4.31 7.30 4.57
C PHE A 104 3.88 6.13 3.69
N HIS A 105 3.29 5.09 4.26
CA HIS A 105 2.80 3.92 3.54
C HIS A 105 1.33 4.05 3.13
N GLN A 106 0.46 4.52 4.04
CA GLN A 106 -0.99 4.50 3.88
C GLN A 106 -1.65 5.75 4.45
N THR A 107 -2.77 6.19 3.85
CA THR A 107 -3.56 7.33 4.32
C THR A 107 -4.96 6.90 4.77
N GLY A 108 -5.54 7.65 5.72
CA GLY A 108 -6.90 7.41 6.20
C GLY A 108 -7.01 6.31 7.27
N THR A 109 -5.90 5.80 7.74
CA THR A 109 -5.80 4.81 8.82
C THR A 109 -4.70 5.22 9.79
N ARG A 110 -4.64 4.58 10.94
CA ARG A 110 -3.59 4.79 11.92
C ARG A 110 -3.27 3.49 12.65
N PHE A 111 -2.09 3.40 13.23
CA PHE A 111 -1.75 2.44 14.26
C PHE A 111 -1.73 3.12 15.62
N SER A 112 -2.05 2.38 16.67
CA SER A 112 -1.66 2.67 18.05
C SER A 112 -0.88 1.48 18.61
N PHE A 113 -0.04 1.75 19.60
CA PHE A 113 0.73 0.74 20.31
C PHE A 113 0.59 1.04 21.80
N ASP A 114 -0.24 0.24 22.46
CA ASP A 114 -0.73 0.50 23.81
C ASP A 114 -0.23 -0.59 24.76
N HIS A 115 0.26 -0.20 25.92
CA HIS A 115 0.72 -1.10 26.98
C HIS A 115 -0.41 -1.32 27.99
N GLN A 116 -0.67 -2.58 28.33
CA GLN A 116 -1.69 -3.01 29.27
C GLN A 116 -1.12 -4.13 30.15
N ASP A 117 -0.82 -3.83 31.41
CA ASP A 117 -0.25 -4.80 32.37
C ASP A 117 0.97 -5.55 31.74
N ASP A 118 0.87 -6.88 31.64
CA ASP A 118 1.93 -7.74 31.11
C ASP A 118 1.93 -7.88 29.57
N VAL A 119 1.08 -7.16 28.87
CA VAL A 119 0.94 -7.22 27.41
C VAL A 119 1.01 -5.84 26.79
N ALA A 120 1.43 -5.81 25.52
CA ALA A 120 1.26 -4.64 24.66
C ALA A 120 0.47 -5.05 23.42
N VAL A 121 -0.37 -4.15 22.94
CA VAL A 121 -1.23 -4.41 21.78
C VAL A 121 -0.93 -3.41 20.67
N LEU A 122 -0.51 -3.95 19.52
CA LEU A 122 -0.44 -3.17 18.30
C LEU A 122 -1.82 -3.17 17.64
N ARG A 123 -2.47 -2.01 17.52
CA ARG A 123 -3.81 -1.87 16.95
C ARG A 123 -3.77 -1.08 15.65
N TYR A 124 -4.35 -1.63 14.62
CA TYR A 124 -4.70 -0.96 13.38
C TYR A 124 -6.14 -0.43 13.47
N HIS A 125 -6.32 0.85 13.18
CA HIS A 125 -7.62 1.51 13.16
C HIS A 125 -8.07 1.66 11.71
N PRO A 126 -9.00 0.79 11.23
CA PRO A 126 -9.45 0.82 9.86
C PRO A 126 -10.30 2.07 9.58
N ALA A 127 -10.32 2.51 8.32
CA ALA A 127 -11.16 3.62 7.89
C ALA A 127 -12.67 3.25 7.85
N TRP A 128 -12.97 1.95 7.79
CA TRP A 128 -14.35 1.40 7.69
C TRP A 128 -14.48 0.20 8.63
N PRO A 129 -14.63 0.40 9.95
CA PRO A 129 -14.69 -0.70 10.91
C PRO A 129 -15.83 -1.67 10.59
N GLY A 130 -15.56 -2.96 10.70
CA GLY A 130 -16.52 -4.04 10.52
C GLY A 130 -16.96 -4.34 9.08
N GLN A 131 -16.48 -3.58 8.09
CA GLN A 131 -16.92 -3.74 6.70
C GLN A 131 -16.09 -4.75 5.88
N PHE A 132 -14.88 -5.04 6.29
CA PHE A 132 -13.91 -5.84 5.51
C PHE A 132 -13.19 -6.88 6.37
N PRO A 133 -13.90 -7.98 6.79
CA PRO A 133 -13.33 -9.02 7.63
C PRO A 133 -12.04 -9.64 7.10
N GLN A 134 -11.98 -9.99 5.81
CA GLN A 134 -10.79 -10.59 5.21
C GLN A 134 -9.60 -9.62 5.17
N HIS A 135 -9.87 -8.32 4.98
CA HIS A 135 -8.81 -7.31 5.06
C HIS A 135 -8.32 -7.14 6.51
N SER A 136 -9.21 -7.18 7.50
CA SER A 136 -8.83 -7.14 8.93
C SER A 136 -7.99 -8.36 9.30
N ASP A 137 -8.39 -9.55 8.87
CA ASP A 137 -7.62 -10.79 9.06
C ASP A 137 -6.24 -10.70 8.37
N HIS A 138 -6.17 -10.11 7.16
CA HIS A 138 -4.92 -9.86 6.49
C HIS A 138 -3.98 -8.93 7.30
N VAL A 139 -4.52 -7.88 7.88
CA VAL A 139 -3.74 -6.97 8.74
C VAL A 139 -3.22 -7.72 9.97
N ALA A 140 -4.06 -8.55 10.62
CA ALA A 140 -3.65 -9.39 11.75
C ALA A 140 -2.54 -10.38 11.35
N GLY A 141 -2.69 -11.06 10.22
CA GLY A 141 -1.68 -11.98 9.68
C GLY A 141 -0.35 -11.28 9.39
N SER A 142 -0.40 -10.09 8.80
CA SER A 142 0.79 -9.28 8.52
C SER A 142 1.51 -8.84 9.80
N ALA A 143 0.75 -8.45 10.83
CA ALA A 143 1.32 -8.10 12.13
C ALA A 143 1.95 -9.32 12.84
N VAL A 144 1.28 -10.48 12.80
CA VAL A 144 1.85 -11.75 13.31
C VAL A 144 3.13 -12.12 12.56
N ARG A 145 3.15 -11.97 11.23
CA ARG A 145 4.37 -12.20 10.41
C ARG A 145 5.52 -11.30 10.84
N LEU A 146 5.24 -10.02 11.10
CA LEU A 146 6.26 -9.08 11.62
C LEU A 146 6.82 -9.58 12.95
N VAL A 147 5.96 -9.93 13.92
CA VAL A 147 6.40 -10.42 15.24
C VAL A 147 7.23 -11.70 15.10
N ARG A 148 6.80 -12.64 14.24
CA ARG A 148 7.55 -13.87 13.95
C ARG A 148 8.91 -13.63 13.32
N SER A 149 9.16 -12.50 12.69
CA SER A 149 10.49 -12.14 12.19
C SER A 149 11.51 -11.87 13.31
N TYR A 150 11.03 -11.64 14.54
CA TYR A 150 11.83 -11.49 15.75
C TYR A 150 11.87 -12.75 16.61
N LEU A 151 10.71 -13.40 16.75
CA LEU A 151 10.50 -14.45 17.76
C LEU A 151 10.50 -15.88 17.19
N GLY A 152 10.51 -16.01 15.85
CA GLY A 152 10.43 -17.31 15.18
C GLY A 152 9.00 -17.69 14.76
N SER A 153 8.91 -18.67 13.86
CA SER A 153 7.65 -19.11 13.22
C SER A 153 6.62 -19.67 14.21
N ASP A 154 7.08 -20.24 15.32
CA ASP A 154 6.20 -20.95 16.28
C ASP A 154 5.56 -20.01 17.28
N TRP A 155 5.97 -18.75 17.31
CA TRP A 155 5.36 -17.75 18.18
C TRP A 155 3.86 -17.60 17.89
N ARG A 156 3.08 -17.42 18.96
CA ARG A 156 1.63 -17.17 18.92
C ARG A 156 1.32 -15.89 19.70
N PRO A 157 0.35 -15.08 19.24
CA PRO A 157 -0.12 -13.92 20.00
C PRO A 157 -0.79 -14.33 21.30
N CYS A 158 -0.81 -13.45 22.30
CA CYS A 158 -1.63 -13.65 23.50
C CYS A 158 -3.13 -13.71 23.15
N TRP A 159 -3.56 -12.83 22.23
CA TRP A 159 -4.86 -12.84 21.55
C TRP A 159 -4.76 -11.95 20.30
N VAL A 160 -5.78 -12.04 19.44
CA VAL A 160 -5.99 -11.12 18.31
C VAL A 160 -7.31 -10.40 18.49
N GLU A 161 -7.36 -9.10 18.25
CA GLU A 161 -8.59 -8.30 18.16
C GLU A 161 -8.99 -8.11 16.71
N VAL A 162 -10.30 -8.17 16.41
CA VAL A 162 -10.84 -7.86 15.08
C VAL A 162 -12.02 -6.91 15.19
N ASP A 163 -12.19 -6.05 14.17
CA ASP A 163 -13.16 -4.97 14.16
C ASP A 163 -14.59 -5.36 13.75
N TYR A 164 -14.79 -6.63 13.38
CA TYR A 164 -16.06 -7.17 12.92
C TYR A 164 -16.65 -8.17 13.92
N GLN A 165 -17.94 -8.48 13.77
CA GLN A 165 -18.64 -9.41 14.65
C GLN A 165 -18.32 -10.89 14.33
N ARG A 166 -18.49 -11.76 15.30
CA ARG A 166 -18.27 -13.20 15.16
C ARG A 166 -19.18 -13.78 14.07
N ASP A 167 -18.59 -14.51 13.13
CA ASP A 167 -19.30 -15.24 12.07
C ASP A 167 -19.46 -16.74 12.41
N ALA A 168 -20.12 -17.51 11.53
CA ALA A 168 -20.39 -18.94 11.75
C ALA A 168 -19.11 -19.79 11.77
N ASP A 169 -18.09 -19.39 11.01
CA ASP A 169 -16.84 -20.14 10.82
C ASP A 169 -15.67 -19.60 11.68
N TRP A 170 -15.95 -18.78 12.68
CA TRP A 170 -14.95 -18.12 13.53
C TRP A 170 -13.91 -19.06 14.13
N ARG A 171 -14.28 -20.32 14.45
CA ARG A 171 -13.35 -21.31 15.01
C ARG A 171 -12.20 -21.64 14.08
N ARG A 172 -12.46 -21.69 12.76
CA ARG A 172 -11.41 -21.90 11.75
C ARG A 172 -10.37 -20.79 11.75
N LEU A 173 -10.80 -19.56 12.04
CA LEU A 173 -9.86 -18.44 12.17
C LEU A 173 -9.02 -18.59 13.44
N GLU A 174 -9.60 -18.91 14.59
CA GLU A 174 -8.85 -19.17 15.84
C GLU A 174 -7.86 -20.32 15.68
N GLU A 175 -8.28 -21.41 15.06
CA GLU A 175 -7.40 -22.53 14.74
C GLU A 175 -6.21 -22.11 13.87
N ALA A 176 -6.45 -21.30 12.84
CA ALA A 176 -5.40 -20.80 11.95
C ALA A 176 -4.43 -19.84 12.66
N ILE A 177 -4.92 -19.01 13.57
CA ILE A 177 -4.12 -18.08 14.38
C ILE A 177 -3.37 -18.84 15.48
N GLY A 178 -4.02 -19.82 16.09
CA GLY A 178 -3.54 -20.55 17.27
C GLY A 178 -3.63 -19.74 18.56
N ALA A 179 -4.61 -18.83 18.67
CA ALA A 179 -4.88 -17.99 19.83
C ALA A 179 -6.33 -17.50 19.85
N GLU A 180 -6.80 -17.00 20.99
CA GLU A 180 -8.13 -16.37 21.16
C GLU A 180 -8.32 -15.21 20.16
N VAL A 181 -9.52 -15.11 19.56
CA VAL A 181 -9.93 -13.96 18.74
C VAL A 181 -11.05 -13.18 19.44
N ARG A 182 -10.81 -11.91 19.70
CA ARG A 182 -11.75 -10.96 20.32
C ARG A 182 -12.45 -10.15 19.24
N PHE A 183 -13.70 -10.49 19.01
CA PHE A 183 -14.52 -9.91 17.96
C PHE A 183 -15.20 -8.61 18.41
N GLY A 184 -15.47 -7.71 17.43
CA GLY A 184 -16.19 -6.46 17.68
C GLY A 184 -15.39 -5.41 18.42
N ALA A 185 -14.07 -5.50 18.42
CA ALA A 185 -13.18 -4.56 19.12
C ALA A 185 -13.09 -3.16 18.48
N GLY A 186 -13.68 -2.98 17.28
CA GLY A 186 -13.59 -1.72 16.52
C GLY A 186 -12.19 -1.44 15.89
N THR A 187 -11.21 -2.28 16.21
CA THR A 187 -9.83 -2.25 15.72
C THR A 187 -9.38 -3.66 15.38
N THR A 188 -8.32 -3.78 14.58
CA THR A 188 -7.60 -5.03 14.39
C THR A 188 -6.30 -4.98 15.17
N GLY A 189 -6.10 -5.85 16.13
CA GLY A 189 -4.95 -5.80 17.04
C GLY A 189 -4.29 -7.14 17.26
N VAL A 190 -3.00 -7.10 17.57
CA VAL A 190 -2.19 -8.27 17.95
C VAL A 190 -1.54 -8.00 19.29
N ALA A 191 -1.84 -8.86 20.27
CA ALA A 191 -1.32 -8.75 21.64
C ALA A 191 -0.01 -9.56 21.78
N VAL A 192 1.00 -8.91 22.34
CA VAL A 192 2.36 -9.41 22.53
C VAL A 192 2.73 -9.29 24.00
N SER A 193 3.39 -10.28 24.58
CA SER A 193 3.84 -10.19 25.97
C SER A 193 4.90 -9.10 26.14
N GLN A 194 4.92 -8.43 27.31
CA GLN A 194 5.96 -7.44 27.62
C GLN A 194 7.38 -8.02 27.53
N ALA A 195 7.55 -9.27 27.92
CA ALA A 195 8.83 -9.98 27.87
C ALA A 195 9.35 -10.12 26.41
N ASP A 196 8.44 -10.36 25.47
CA ASP A 196 8.78 -10.51 24.04
C ASP A 196 9.23 -9.19 23.40
N LEU A 197 8.77 -8.04 23.91
CA LEU A 197 9.12 -6.73 23.35
C LEU A 197 10.63 -6.42 23.44
N LEU A 198 11.32 -7.00 24.42
CA LEU A 198 12.75 -6.81 24.61
C LEU A 198 13.60 -7.71 23.70
N ARG A 199 12.99 -8.67 23.02
CA ARG A 199 13.70 -9.61 22.17
C ARG A 199 14.37 -8.91 20.99
N PRO A 200 15.67 -9.12 20.81
CA PRO A 200 16.37 -8.58 19.65
C PRO A 200 16.01 -9.36 18.39
N ARG A 201 16.19 -8.73 17.24
CA ARG A 201 16.06 -9.41 15.96
C ARG A 201 17.19 -10.45 15.80
N ALA A 202 16.84 -11.66 15.37
CA ALA A 202 17.81 -12.76 15.17
C ALA A 202 18.84 -12.42 14.08
N THR A 203 18.44 -11.70 13.03
CA THR A 203 19.32 -11.29 11.92
C THR A 203 19.63 -9.81 12.04
N LYS A 204 20.90 -9.44 12.08
CA LYS A 204 21.29 -8.02 12.05
C LYS A 204 20.80 -7.39 10.75
N PRO A 205 20.08 -6.27 10.79
CA PRO A 205 19.77 -5.52 9.57
C PRO A 205 21.09 -5.07 8.93
N GLY A 206 21.14 -5.06 7.61
CA GLY A 206 22.30 -4.55 6.87
C GLY A 206 22.53 -3.05 7.18
N ARG A 207 22.09 -2.17 6.32
CA ARG A 207 22.10 -0.72 6.58
C ARG A 207 20.95 -0.34 7.54
N ALA A 208 21.20 0.50 8.54
CA ALA A 208 20.16 1.12 9.34
C ALA A 208 19.35 2.08 8.47
N LEU A 209 18.05 1.80 8.34
CA LEU A 209 17.10 2.66 7.61
C LEU A 209 16.62 3.77 8.53
N THR A 210 16.45 4.96 7.96
CA THR A 210 15.90 6.14 8.63
C THR A 210 14.49 6.46 8.14
N LEU A 211 13.79 7.32 8.85
CA LEU A 211 12.48 7.82 8.42
C LEU A 211 12.60 8.64 7.12
N ASP A 212 13.74 9.31 6.91
CA ASP A 212 14.04 10.06 5.69
C ASP A 212 14.18 9.13 4.46
N ASP A 213 14.76 7.95 4.64
CA ASP A 213 14.80 6.93 3.57
C ASP A 213 13.38 6.51 3.14
N VAL A 214 12.48 6.30 4.12
CA VAL A 214 11.07 5.96 3.87
C VAL A 214 10.34 7.12 3.18
N ALA A 215 10.55 8.34 3.64
CA ALA A 215 9.95 9.54 3.06
C ALA A 215 10.40 9.76 1.62
N LEU A 216 11.67 9.51 1.34
CA LEU A 216 12.26 9.62 0.00
C LEU A 216 11.69 8.57 -0.96
N GLU A 217 11.58 7.30 -0.53
CA GLU A 217 10.97 6.24 -1.36
C GLU A 217 9.51 6.53 -1.65
N ALA A 218 8.76 6.91 -0.63
CA ALA A 218 7.35 7.26 -0.76
C ALA A 218 7.14 8.46 -1.70
N ALA A 219 8.23 9.13 -2.15
CA ALA A 219 8.21 10.41 -2.86
C ALA A 219 7.24 11.41 -2.20
N VAL A 220 7.04 11.24 -0.92
CA VAL A 220 6.15 12.04 -0.10
C VAL A 220 6.98 13.19 0.46
N ILE A 221 7.09 14.25 -0.32
CA ILE A 221 7.24 15.55 0.32
C ILE A 221 6.01 15.67 1.23
N PRO A 222 6.16 15.86 2.54
CA PRO A 222 5.04 16.07 3.44
C PRO A 222 4.16 17.18 2.88
N ARG A 223 3.02 16.83 2.32
CA ARG A 223 2.07 17.79 1.78
C ARG A 223 0.81 17.69 2.61
N PRO A 224 0.27 18.83 3.06
CA PRO A 224 -0.96 18.80 3.82
C PRO A 224 -2.11 18.23 2.99
N GLU A 225 -3.04 17.54 3.65
CA GLU A 225 -4.32 17.20 3.03
C GLU A 225 -5.08 18.49 2.65
N PRO A 226 -5.84 18.49 1.56
CA PRO A 226 -6.21 17.34 0.71
C PRO A 226 -5.29 17.10 -0.50
N LEU A 227 -4.23 17.89 -0.68
CA LEU A 227 -3.38 17.85 -1.87
C LEU A 227 -2.74 16.48 -2.08
N ARG A 228 -2.31 15.84 -1.01
CA ARG A 228 -1.70 14.51 -1.06
C ARG A 228 -2.67 13.47 -1.62
N SER A 229 -3.90 13.43 -1.11
CA SER A 229 -4.92 12.50 -1.59
C SER A 229 -5.27 12.74 -3.06
N VAL A 230 -5.39 13.99 -3.48
CA VAL A 230 -5.66 14.34 -4.88
C VAL A 230 -4.52 13.91 -5.81
N LEU A 231 -3.26 14.16 -5.43
CA LEU A 231 -2.09 13.72 -6.20
C LEU A 231 -2.07 12.19 -6.37
N ASN A 232 -2.39 11.46 -5.32
CA ASN A 232 -2.43 10.00 -5.35
C ASN A 232 -3.57 9.48 -6.23
N VAL A 233 -4.76 10.09 -6.16
CA VAL A 233 -5.89 9.74 -7.03
C VAL A 233 -5.56 9.99 -8.51
N VAL A 234 -4.96 11.14 -8.83
CA VAL A 234 -4.55 11.44 -10.21
C VAL A 234 -3.46 10.47 -10.69
N ALA A 235 -2.49 10.13 -9.85
CA ALA A 235 -1.46 9.15 -10.19
C ALA A 235 -2.05 7.75 -10.42
N TYR A 236 -3.04 7.34 -9.63
CA TYR A 236 -3.75 6.08 -9.81
C TYR A 236 -4.51 6.05 -11.15
N ARG A 237 -5.28 7.09 -11.46
CA ARG A 237 -6.05 7.15 -12.72
C ARG A 237 -5.17 7.17 -13.96
N LEU A 238 -3.97 7.72 -13.84
CA LEU A 238 -2.98 7.67 -14.92
C LEU A 238 -2.49 6.25 -15.24
N LEU A 239 -2.73 5.23 -14.40
CA LEU A 239 -2.43 3.83 -14.74
C LEU A 239 -3.22 3.37 -15.98
N GLU A 240 -4.44 3.88 -16.13
CA GLU A 240 -5.33 3.62 -17.28
C GLU A 240 -5.35 4.78 -18.30
N GLY A 241 -4.41 5.72 -18.21
CA GLY A 241 -4.38 6.89 -19.09
C GLY A 241 -5.47 7.93 -18.85
N GLU A 242 -6.30 7.74 -17.81
CA GLU A 242 -7.41 8.64 -17.50
C GLU A 242 -6.95 9.94 -16.87
N THR A 243 -7.40 11.07 -17.40
CA THR A 243 -6.85 12.39 -17.04
C THR A 243 -7.91 13.44 -16.67
N ASP A 244 -9.22 13.12 -16.80
CA ASP A 244 -10.31 14.05 -16.54
C ASP A 244 -10.47 14.35 -15.05
N ILE A 245 -11.00 15.53 -14.75
CA ILE A 245 -11.21 16.01 -13.37
C ILE A 245 -12.42 15.36 -12.71
N ASP A 246 -13.40 14.92 -13.49
CA ASP A 246 -14.66 14.40 -13.00
C ASP A 246 -14.44 13.07 -12.28
N GLY A 247 -13.72 12.14 -12.91
CA GLY A 247 -13.33 10.88 -12.30
C GLY A 247 -12.38 11.07 -11.11
N ALA A 248 -11.48 12.05 -11.14
CA ALA A 248 -10.64 12.35 -9.99
C ALA A 248 -11.47 12.88 -8.82
N ALA A 249 -12.45 13.73 -9.04
CA ALA A 249 -13.34 14.24 -8.03
C ALA A 249 -14.22 13.13 -7.43
N ALA A 250 -14.77 12.25 -8.27
CA ALA A 250 -15.56 11.10 -7.86
C ALA A 250 -14.77 10.15 -6.93
N LEU A 251 -13.53 9.82 -7.28
CA LEU A 251 -12.65 8.99 -6.43
C LEU A 251 -12.23 9.69 -5.13
N CYS A 252 -12.21 11.02 -5.10
CA CYS A 252 -12.01 11.79 -3.87
C CYS A 252 -13.29 11.88 -3.01
N GLY A 253 -14.44 11.40 -3.50
CA GLY A 253 -15.74 11.51 -2.81
C GLY A 253 -16.26 12.94 -2.72
N ILE A 254 -15.90 13.84 -3.65
CA ILE A 254 -16.29 15.26 -3.67
C ILE A 254 -16.67 15.70 -5.08
N GLY A 255 -17.47 16.77 -5.19
CA GLY A 255 -17.76 17.37 -6.49
C GLY A 255 -16.58 18.15 -7.09
N VAL A 256 -16.55 18.28 -8.42
CA VAL A 256 -15.50 18.98 -9.19
C VAL A 256 -15.23 20.40 -8.67
N ARG A 257 -16.28 21.17 -8.40
CA ARG A 257 -16.13 22.56 -7.85
C ARG A 257 -15.41 22.54 -6.50
N SER A 258 -15.71 21.57 -5.63
CA SER A 258 -15.07 21.42 -4.33
C SER A 258 -13.60 21.01 -4.48
N LEU A 259 -13.28 20.12 -5.42
CA LEU A 259 -11.91 19.75 -5.75
C LEU A 259 -11.11 20.96 -6.23
N GLN A 260 -11.64 21.71 -7.20
CA GLN A 260 -11.01 22.94 -7.71
C GLN A 260 -10.77 23.98 -6.61
N ARG A 261 -11.77 24.20 -5.75
CA ARG A 261 -11.65 25.13 -4.60
C ARG A 261 -10.52 24.71 -3.66
N ARG A 262 -10.46 23.42 -3.29
CA ARG A 262 -9.41 22.88 -2.40
C ARG A 262 -8.02 22.99 -3.02
N LEU A 263 -7.89 22.77 -4.32
CA LEU A 263 -6.61 22.97 -5.02
C LEU A 263 -6.19 24.42 -5.05
N ARG A 264 -7.11 25.37 -5.29
CA ARG A 264 -6.82 26.81 -5.28
C ARG A 264 -6.33 27.30 -3.91
N LEU A 265 -6.86 26.76 -2.80
CA LEU A 265 -6.40 27.09 -1.45
C LEU A 265 -4.92 26.78 -1.20
N VAL A 266 -4.35 25.84 -1.97
CA VAL A 266 -2.92 25.49 -1.93
C VAL A 266 -2.15 26.02 -3.15
N GLY A 267 -2.75 26.97 -3.89
CA GLY A 267 -2.11 27.65 -5.03
C GLY A 267 -1.94 26.77 -6.26
N LEU A 268 -2.79 25.73 -6.46
CA LEU A 268 -2.69 24.81 -7.57
C LEU A 268 -4.00 24.73 -8.38
N SER A 269 -3.84 24.46 -9.68
CA SER A 269 -4.90 24.00 -10.57
C SER A 269 -4.83 22.47 -10.75
N TYR A 270 -5.93 21.86 -11.17
CA TYR A 270 -5.94 20.42 -11.52
C TYR A 270 -4.93 20.10 -12.64
N ARG A 271 -4.79 20.99 -13.62
CA ARG A 271 -3.82 20.86 -14.72
C ARG A 271 -2.38 20.75 -14.22
N GLU A 272 -2.02 21.53 -13.20
CA GLU A 272 -0.68 21.46 -12.59
C GLU A 272 -0.47 20.18 -11.81
N VAL A 273 -1.52 19.69 -11.10
CA VAL A 273 -1.49 18.40 -10.40
C VAL A 273 -1.29 17.27 -11.40
N LEU A 274 -2.07 17.26 -12.49
CA LEU A 274 -1.95 16.28 -13.58
C LEU A 274 -0.56 16.33 -14.23
N ALA A 275 -0.04 17.52 -14.53
CA ALA A 275 1.30 17.68 -15.09
C ALA A 275 2.40 17.09 -14.18
N ARG A 276 2.29 17.29 -12.86
CA ARG A 276 3.21 16.71 -11.88
C ARG A 276 3.11 15.19 -11.84
N ALA A 277 1.90 14.63 -11.87
CA ALA A 277 1.69 13.19 -11.89
C ALA A 277 2.24 12.56 -13.19
N ARG A 278 1.95 13.17 -14.36
CA ARG A 278 2.49 12.77 -15.66
C ARG A 278 4.01 12.77 -15.68
N ARG A 279 4.63 13.85 -15.19
CA ARG A 279 6.10 13.94 -15.11
C ARG A 279 6.69 12.78 -14.29
N ARG A 280 6.19 12.53 -13.07
CA ARG A 280 6.70 11.46 -12.21
C ARG A 280 6.59 10.08 -12.86
N ARG A 281 5.44 9.79 -13.47
CA ARG A 281 5.22 8.53 -14.15
C ARG A 281 6.10 8.40 -15.38
N ALA A 282 6.27 9.49 -16.17
CA ALA A 282 7.19 9.51 -17.31
C ALA A 282 8.63 9.20 -16.89
N GLU A 283 9.13 9.89 -15.85
CA GLU A 283 10.48 9.67 -15.32
C GLU A 283 10.68 8.22 -14.85
N ALA A 284 9.66 7.61 -14.22
CA ALA A 284 9.70 6.20 -13.79
C ALA A 284 9.72 5.26 -15.00
N LEU A 285 8.80 5.40 -15.96
CA LEU A 285 8.74 4.55 -17.15
C LEU A 285 10.03 4.65 -17.99
N LEU A 286 10.57 5.85 -18.16
CA LEU A 286 11.80 6.06 -18.90
C LEU A 286 13.04 5.48 -18.20
N ARG A 287 13.07 5.46 -16.88
CA ARG A 287 14.17 4.95 -16.08
C ARG A 287 14.14 3.44 -15.92
N ASP A 288 12.95 2.90 -15.67
CA ASP A 288 12.78 1.53 -15.16
C ASP A 288 12.35 0.55 -16.27
N THR A 289 12.00 1.04 -17.48
CA THR A 289 11.55 0.20 -18.60
C THR A 289 12.22 0.55 -19.92
N THR A 290 12.13 -0.39 -20.88
CA THR A 290 12.53 -0.19 -22.28
C THR A 290 11.35 0.21 -23.18
N MET A 291 10.19 0.52 -22.62
CA MET A 291 8.95 0.90 -23.32
C MET A 291 9.21 1.99 -24.38
N PRO A 292 8.77 1.84 -25.64
CA PRO A 292 8.91 2.87 -26.67
C PRO A 292 8.38 4.24 -26.23
N ILE A 293 9.03 5.32 -26.66
CA ILE A 293 8.63 6.69 -26.25
C ILE A 293 7.17 7.01 -26.62
N ALA A 294 6.71 6.49 -27.77
CA ALA A 294 5.33 6.65 -28.17
C ALA A 294 4.36 5.95 -27.20
N GLU A 295 4.69 4.74 -26.76
CA GLU A 295 3.87 4.00 -25.77
C GLU A 295 3.88 4.70 -24.42
N VAL A 296 5.02 5.26 -23.98
CA VAL A 296 5.09 6.10 -22.79
C VAL A 296 4.14 7.29 -22.90
N ALA A 297 4.08 7.95 -24.07
CA ALA A 297 3.17 9.06 -24.30
C ALA A 297 1.69 8.63 -24.12
N TYR A 298 1.29 7.54 -24.76
CA TYR A 298 -0.07 6.99 -24.63
C TYR A 298 -0.41 6.58 -23.20
N ALA A 299 0.51 5.90 -22.49
CA ALA A 299 0.34 5.52 -21.09
C ALA A 299 0.21 6.72 -20.13
N LEU A 300 0.53 7.93 -20.59
CA LEU A 300 0.36 9.19 -19.85
C LEU A 300 -0.86 9.98 -20.30
N GLY A 301 -1.69 9.40 -21.20
CA GLY A 301 -2.88 10.05 -21.74
C GLY A 301 -2.56 11.21 -22.70
N TYR A 302 -1.50 11.08 -23.51
CA TYR A 302 -1.24 11.94 -24.64
C TYR A 302 -1.72 11.29 -25.94
N GLU A 303 -2.36 12.05 -26.81
CA GLU A 303 -2.84 11.57 -28.10
C GLU A 303 -1.69 11.34 -29.09
N ASP A 304 -0.58 12.06 -28.92
CA ASP A 304 0.62 11.92 -29.73
C ASP A 304 1.92 12.09 -28.93
N HIS A 305 3.00 11.51 -29.45
CA HIS A 305 4.32 11.53 -28.79
C HIS A 305 5.02 12.89 -28.90
N ALA A 306 4.66 13.76 -29.85
CA ALA A 306 5.29 15.07 -30.03
C ALA A 306 4.84 16.00 -28.88
N ASN A 307 3.54 16.02 -28.57
CA ASN A 307 2.99 16.77 -27.46
C ASN A 307 3.60 16.31 -26.12
N PHE A 308 3.77 15.00 -25.94
CA PHE A 308 4.48 14.47 -24.77
C PHE A 308 5.93 14.94 -24.73
N THR A 309 6.67 14.85 -25.84
CA THR A 309 8.08 15.25 -25.93
C THR A 309 8.26 16.73 -25.57
N HIS A 310 7.39 17.60 -26.06
CA HIS A 310 7.39 19.02 -25.71
C HIS A 310 7.09 19.26 -24.23
N ALA A 311 6.08 18.57 -23.67
CA ALA A 311 5.75 18.67 -22.27
C ALA A 311 6.89 18.17 -21.38
N PHE A 312 7.48 17.02 -21.69
CA PHE A 312 8.57 16.43 -20.94
C PHE A 312 9.83 17.33 -20.94
N LYS A 313 10.19 17.88 -22.11
CA LYS A 313 11.31 18.84 -22.22
C LYS A 313 11.07 20.09 -21.37
N ARG A 314 9.83 20.60 -21.34
CA ARG A 314 9.46 21.74 -20.47
C ARG A 314 9.60 21.41 -18.99
N TRP A 315 9.30 20.16 -18.57
CA TRP A 315 9.37 19.75 -17.16
C TRP A 315 10.79 19.45 -16.68
N THR A 316 11.66 18.92 -17.57
CA THR A 316 12.95 18.34 -17.17
C THR A 316 14.14 19.03 -17.82
N GLY A 317 13.91 19.90 -18.80
CA GLY A 317 14.95 20.52 -19.61
C GLY A 317 15.54 19.59 -20.70
N ARG A 318 15.13 18.31 -20.75
CA ARG A 318 15.68 17.27 -21.64
C ARG A 318 14.57 16.58 -22.44
N THR A 319 14.91 16.02 -23.60
CA THR A 319 13.98 15.15 -24.33
C THR A 319 13.84 13.80 -23.61
N PRO A 320 12.71 13.08 -23.80
CA PRO A 320 12.54 11.73 -23.22
C PRO A 320 13.68 10.77 -23.60
N THR A 321 14.14 10.81 -24.85
CA THR A 321 15.25 9.98 -25.35
C THR A 321 16.56 10.32 -24.64
N ALA A 322 16.89 11.60 -24.48
CA ALA A 322 18.10 12.03 -23.79
C ALA A 322 18.04 11.70 -22.28
N PHE A 323 16.85 11.80 -21.68
CA PHE A 323 16.65 11.40 -20.28
C PHE A 323 16.87 9.91 -20.11
N ARG A 324 16.28 9.06 -20.95
CA ARG A 324 16.48 7.60 -20.91
C ARG A 324 17.95 7.22 -21.10
N ALA A 325 18.64 7.84 -22.04
CA ALA A 325 20.07 7.56 -22.28
C ALA A 325 20.94 7.82 -21.04
N SER A 326 20.54 8.74 -20.16
CA SER A 326 21.30 9.10 -18.96
C SER A 326 20.81 8.42 -17.65
N THR A 327 19.65 7.73 -17.66
CA THR A 327 19.04 7.19 -16.44
C THR A 327 18.38 5.84 -16.61
N GLY A 328 18.23 5.35 -17.85
CA GLY A 328 17.45 4.17 -18.21
C GLY A 328 18.13 2.83 -17.88
N PRO A 329 17.45 1.70 -18.20
CA PRO A 329 18.01 0.37 -18.00
C PRO A 329 19.33 0.23 -18.77
N GLY A 330 20.43 -0.13 -18.08
CA GLY A 330 21.78 -0.24 -18.67
C GLY A 330 22.71 0.93 -18.36
N TYR A 331 22.22 2.01 -17.74
CA TYR A 331 23.10 3.05 -17.24
C TYR A 331 23.71 2.63 -15.88
N PRO A 332 25.04 2.63 -15.68
CA PRO A 332 25.65 2.26 -14.42
C PRO A 332 25.13 3.20 -13.32
N ARG A 333 24.39 2.64 -12.37
CA ARG A 333 24.02 3.36 -11.13
C ARG A 333 25.33 3.48 -10.36
N GLY A 334 25.87 4.70 -10.29
CA GLY A 334 27.08 4.99 -9.52
C GLY A 334 27.00 4.50 -8.07
N PRO A 335 28.15 4.33 -7.40
CA PRO A 335 28.28 3.72 -6.09
C PRO A 335 27.48 4.43 -5.00
#